data_125c77fbfa7ae04737c0df3304aa2e41
#
_entry.id   125c77fbfa7ae04737c0df3304aa2e41
#
_cell.length_a   1.000
_cell.length_b   1.000
_cell.length_c   1.000
_cell.angle_alpha   90.00
_cell.angle_beta   90.00
_cell.angle_gamma   90.00
#
_symmetry.space_group_name_H-M   'P 1'
#
loop_
_entity.id
_entity.type
_entity.pdbx_description
1 polymer ?
#
loop_
_entity_poly.entity_id
_entity_poly.type
_entity_poly.pdbx_seq_one_letter_code
_entity_poly.pdbx_strand_id
1 'polypeptide(L)'
;MANKLRAQIERLTADKTTLEQQVGLLNTQIKTLETNHKTELDLKDKEREVKLNTQSSESEVEISQRDEKIEELEEDNKSKQAQIDKRELKKLAEAYHEQENDYKKEADTWLKRLYYIAGALFISAIASIVITHSQPWLESVKYYVVDIVIFSAVWFCGSQYSNATKLRYDYANRKTLAQSFSNILNNLSANPEIKDKFIEKTTDVLCAPSPVGDKEPFLSKKVIKDVAQIVGAATSK
;
A
#
# COMPACT_ATOMS: atom_id res chain seq x y z
N MET A 1 59.13 10.45 102.58
CA MET A 1 59.02 10.03 101.15
C MET A 1 57.88 9.01 100.90
N ALA A 2 57.74 7.94 101.73
CA ALA A 2 56.72 6.86 101.52
C ALA A 2 55.25 7.37 101.44
N ASN A 3 54.82 8.31 102.26
CA ASN A 3 53.46 8.83 102.27
C ASN A 3 53.07 9.65 100.99
N LYS A 4 54.04 10.31 100.32
CA LYS A 4 53.82 11.00 99.10
C LYS A 4 53.62 10.04 97.93
N LEU A 5 54.32 8.95 97.93
CA LEU A 5 54.18 7.87 96.90
C LEU A 5 52.86 7.16 97.06
N ARG A 6 52.39 6.87 98.27
CA ARG A 6 51.06 6.25 98.47
C ARG A 6 49.93 7.13 98.02
N ALA A 7 49.93 8.40 98.30
CA ALA A 7 48.93 9.34 97.86
C ALA A 7 48.91 9.52 96.30
N GLN A 8 50.09 9.40 95.61
CA GLN A 8 50.16 9.38 94.14
C GLN A 8 49.58 8.10 93.55
N ILE A 9 49.88 6.93 94.21
CA ILE A 9 49.28 5.64 93.74
C ILE A 9 47.76 5.66 93.88
N GLU A 10 47.24 6.15 95.01
CA GLU A 10 45.79 6.24 95.21
C GLU A 10 45.09 7.19 94.17
N ARG A 11 45.74 8.29 93.84
CA ARG A 11 45.23 9.19 92.78
C ARG A 11 45.24 8.54 91.40
N LEU A 12 46.35 7.90 91.03
CA LEU A 12 46.49 7.18 89.77
C LEU A 12 45.50 6.02 89.67
N THR A 13 45.21 5.31 90.79
CA THR A 13 44.22 4.26 90.85
C THR A 13 42.81 4.81 90.65
N ALA A 14 42.49 5.93 91.30
CA ALA A 14 41.18 6.63 91.08
C ALA A 14 41.00 7.14 89.66
N ASP A 15 42.07 7.78 89.08
CA ASP A 15 42.04 8.25 87.67
C ASP A 15 41.88 7.07 86.70
N LYS A 16 42.58 5.93 86.95
CA LYS A 16 42.40 4.72 86.14
C LYS A 16 40.93 4.22 86.18
N THR A 17 40.36 4.13 87.40
CA THR A 17 38.96 3.68 87.48
C THR A 17 37.95 4.60 86.78
N THR A 18 38.21 5.92 86.86
CA THR A 18 37.38 6.92 86.12
C THR A 18 37.53 6.79 84.63
N LEU A 19 38.75 6.59 84.11
CA LEU A 19 39.03 6.32 82.70
C LEU A 19 38.35 5.03 82.20
N GLU A 20 38.47 3.95 83.05
CA GLU A 20 37.81 2.66 82.70
C GLU A 20 36.24 2.82 82.61
N GLN A 21 35.66 3.60 83.49
CA GLN A 21 34.22 3.95 83.39
C GLN A 21 33.88 4.78 82.16
N GLN A 22 34.69 5.78 81.80
CA GLN A 22 34.51 6.57 80.60
C GLN A 22 34.61 5.75 79.33
N VAL A 23 35.61 4.83 79.26
CA VAL A 23 35.77 3.89 78.14
C VAL A 23 34.54 2.98 78.03
N GLY A 24 34.03 2.47 79.17
CA GLY A 24 32.76 1.71 79.17
C GLY A 24 31.53 2.44 78.62
N LEU A 25 31.38 3.71 79.03
CA LEU A 25 30.31 4.59 78.53
C LEU A 25 30.47 4.86 77.06
N LEU A 26 31.65 5.21 76.57
CA LEU A 26 31.93 5.43 75.14
C LEU A 26 31.67 4.19 74.31
N ASN A 27 32.06 3.02 74.71
CA ASN A 27 31.80 1.75 74.04
C ASN A 27 30.30 1.47 73.95
N THR A 28 29.51 1.80 74.95
CA THR A 28 28.07 1.67 74.95
C THR A 28 27.42 2.66 73.99
N GLN A 29 27.90 3.92 73.95
CA GLN A 29 27.45 4.90 72.96
C GLN A 29 27.77 4.51 71.55
N ILE A 30 28.95 3.98 71.25
CA ILE A 30 29.33 3.49 69.91
C ILE A 30 28.37 2.39 69.48
N LYS A 31 28.13 1.37 70.32
CA LYS A 31 27.17 0.29 69.98
C LYS A 31 25.79 0.77 69.72
N THR A 32 25.30 1.79 70.45
CA THR A 32 23.99 2.36 70.26
C THR A 32 23.93 3.13 68.91
N LEU A 33 24.94 3.90 68.56
CA LEU A 33 25.06 4.62 67.29
C LEU A 33 25.14 3.65 66.10
N GLU A 34 25.95 2.57 66.20
CA GLU A 34 26.04 1.52 65.17
C GLU A 34 24.67 0.86 64.93
N THR A 35 23.95 0.55 66.00
CA THR A 35 22.62 -0.08 65.90
C THR A 35 21.58 0.86 65.27
N ASN A 36 21.60 2.14 65.66
CA ASN A 36 20.70 3.14 65.12
C ASN A 36 21.03 3.42 63.63
N HIS A 37 22.29 3.50 63.27
CA HIS A 37 22.72 3.70 61.87
C HIS A 37 22.33 2.53 61.01
N LYS A 38 22.50 1.30 61.49
CA LYS A 38 22.07 0.12 60.77
C LYS A 38 20.57 0.07 60.53
N THR A 39 19.76 0.40 61.55
CA THR A 39 18.31 0.46 61.41
C THR A 39 17.86 1.57 60.45
N GLU A 40 18.55 2.71 60.43
CA GLU A 40 18.26 3.82 59.48
C GLU A 40 18.59 3.41 58.03
N LEU A 41 19.69 2.70 57.82
CA LEU A 41 20.06 2.17 56.50
C LEU A 41 19.03 1.14 56.03
N ASP A 42 18.63 0.18 56.85
CA ASP A 42 17.66 -0.83 56.52
C ASP A 42 16.27 -0.22 56.16
N LEU A 43 15.88 0.87 56.84
CA LEU A 43 14.67 1.62 56.52
C LEU A 43 14.76 2.34 55.14
N LYS A 44 15.90 3.00 54.88
CA LYS A 44 16.14 3.69 53.61
C LYS A 44 16.18 2.71 52.44
N ASP A 45 16.78 1.55 52.62
CA ASP A 45 16.84 0.52 51.59
C ASP A 45 15.43 -0.04 51.27
N LYS A 46 14.61 -0.29 52.29
CA LYS A 46 13.19 -0.67 52.11
C LYS A 46 12.39 0.40 51.39
N GLU A 47 12.53 1.69 51.73
CA GLU A 47 11.86 2.78 51.04
C GLU A 47 12.26 2.87 49.57
N ARG A 48 13.54 2.66 49.26
CA ARG A 48 14.04 2.62 47.87
C ARG A 48 13.46 1.44 47.12
N GLU A 49 13.42 0.26 47.70
CA GLU A 49 12.84 -0.93 47.07
C GLU A 49 11.33 -0.72 46.74
N VAL A 50 10.57 -0.18 47.70
CA VAL A 50 9.15 0.14 47.47
C VAL A 50 8.98 1.16 46.34
N LYS A 51 9.78 2.24 46.32
CA LYS A 51 9.73 3.24 45.25
C LYS A 51 10.06 2.66 43.89
N LEU A 52 11.10 1.84 43.80
CA LEU A 52 11.52 1.15 42.57
C LEU A 52 10.42 0.22 42.05
N ASN A 53 9.83 -0.58 42.94
CA ASN A 53 8.75 -1.48 42.56
C ASN A 53 7.49 -0.72 42.08
N THR A 54 7.12 0.39 42.76
CA THR A 54 6.01 1.23 42.36
C THR A 54 6.25 1.86 40.98
N GLN A 55 7.45 2.42 40.78
CA GLN A 55 7.83 3.03 39.50
C GLN A 55 7.87 2.01 38.34
N SER A 56 8.38 0.78 38.62
CA SER A 56 8.39 -0.31 37.64
C SER A 56 6.96 -0.70 37.26
N SER A 57 6.08 -0.87 38.24
CA SER A 57 4.66 -1.21 38.00
C SER A 57 3.92 -0.12 37.21
N GLU A 58 4.14 1.16 37.56
CA GLU A 58 3.55 2.29 36.82
C GLU A 58 4.06 2.32 35.37
N SER A 59 5.36 2.08 35.14
CA SER A 59 5.94 2.02 33.80
C SER A 59 5.39 0.86 32.97
N GLU A 60 5.19 -0.31 33.56
CA GLU A 60 4.60 -1.47 32.90
C GLU A 60 3.17 -1.20 32.45
N VAL A 61 2.36 -0.54 33.30
CA VAL A 61 1.00 -0.14 32.97
C VAL A 61 0.99 0.89 31.82
N GLU A 62 1.90 1.87 31.88
CA GLU A 62 1.99 2.89 30.81
C GLU A 62 2.44 2.29 29.48
N ILE A 63 3.38 1.35 29.49
CA ILE A 63 3.82 0.62 28.28
C ILE A 63 2.64 -0.18 27.73
N SER A 64 1.94 -0.95 28.55
CA SER A 64 0.77 -1.72 28.11
C SER A 64 -0.32 -0.85 27.46
N GLN A 65 -0.62 0.32 28.03
CA GLN A 65 -1.59 1.25 27.45
C GLN A 65 -1.12 1.86 26.13
N ARG A 66 0.19 2.10 26.00
CA ARG A 66 0.77 2.59 24.74
C ARG A 66 0.75 1.52 23.65
N ASP A 67 1.04 0.28 23.99
CA ASP A 67 1.00 -0.84 23.05
C ASP A 67 -0.42 -1.08 22.54
N GLU A 68 -1.42 -1.06 23.40
CA GLU A 68 -2.83 -1.15 23.01
C GLU A 68 -3.25 -0.02 22.06
N LYS A 69 -2.80 1.21 22.34
CA LYS A 69 -3.08 2.36 21.50
C LYS A 69 -2.35 2.31 20.15
N ILE A 70 -1.14 1.74 20.10
CA ILE A 70 -0.41 1.51 18.86
C ILE A 70 -1.16 0.49 18.00
N GLU A 71 -1.64 -0.61 18.57
CA GLU A 71 -2.40 -1.62 17.85
C GLU A 71 -3.70 -1.04 17.26
N GLU A 72 -4.43 -0.24 18.05
CA GLU A 72 -5.64 0.47 17.58
C GLU A 72 -5.34 1.43 16.42
N LEU A 73 -4.23 2.21 16.52
CA LEU A 73 -3.82 3.13 15.47
C LEU A 73 -3.35 2.40 14.21
N GLU A 74 -2.70 1.26 14.34
CA GLU A 74 -2.28 0.44 13.19
C GLU A 74 -3.50 -0.14 12.46
N GLU A 75 -4.50 -0.61 13.18
CA GLU A 75 -5.74 -1.13 12.59
C GLU A 75 -6.53 -0.01 11.88
N ASP A 76 -6.65 1.17 12.51
CA ASP A 76 -7.29 2.35 11.91
C ASP A 76 -6.53 2.80 10.64
N ASN A 77 -5.20 2.83 10.68
CA ASN A 77 -4.39 3.16 9.52
C ASN A 77 -4.56 2.14 8.38
N LYS A 78 -4.59 0.84 8.67
CA LYS A 78 -4.88 -0.20 7.66
C LYS A 78 -6.26 -0.02 7.04
N SER A 79 -7.26 0.28 7.87
CA SER A 79 -8.62 0.55 7.42
C SER A 79 -8.69 1.79 6.53
N LYS A 80 -8.06 2.89 6.93
CA LYS A 80 -7.99 4.12 6.14
C LYS A 80 -7.24 3.92 4.83
N GLN A 81 -6.12 3.21 4.85
CA GLN A 81 -5.36 2.90 3.63
C GLN A 81 -6.21 2.08 2.65
N ALA A 82 -6.91 1.05 3.13
CA ALA A 82 -7.82 0.27 2.29
C ALA A 82 -8.97 1.11 1.68
N GLN A 83 -9.46 2.12 2.42
CA GLN A 83 -10.47 3.04 1.88
C GLN A 83 -9.90 3.98 0.82
N ILE A 84 -8.66 4.47 0.99
CA ILE A 84 -7.96 5.31 0.01
C ILE A 84 -7.76 4.52 -1.28
N ASP A 85 -7.18 3.32 -1.18
CA ASP A 85 -6.93 2.45 -2.31
C ASP A 85 -8.22 2.14 -3.10
N LYS A 86 -9.32 1.87 -2.39
CA LYS A 86 -10.63 1.65 -3.00
C LYS A 86 -11.17 2.89 -3.73
N ARG A 87 -10.94 4.09 -3.17
CA ARG A 87 -11.35 5.35 -3.82
C ARG A 87 -10.52 5.64 -5.06
N GLU A 88 -9.23 5.39 -5.02
CA GLU A 88 -8.33 5.59 -6.16
C GLU A 88 -8.65 4.62 -7.29
N LEU A 89 -8.88 3.34 -6.98
CA LEU A 89 -9.32 2.36 -7.97
C LEU A 89 -10.67 2.71 -8.58
N LYS A 90 -11.58 3.27 -7.80
CA LYS A 90 -12.87 3.74 -8.32
C LYS A 90 -12.69 4.91 -9.30
N LYS A 91 -11.84 5.90 -8.96
CA LYS A 91 -11.52 7.01 -9.88
C LYS A 91 -10.87 6.52 -11.16
N LEU A 92 -9.95 5.56 -11.06
CA LEU A 92 -9.31 4.95 -12.22
C LEU A 92 -10.32 4.22 -13.11
N ALA A 93 -11.24 3.46 -12.52
CA ALA A 93 -12.31 2.80 -13.24
C ALA A 93 -13.28 3.80 -13.91
N GLU A 94 -13.57 4.93 -13.26
CA GLU A 94 -14.37 6.02 -13.83
C GLU A 94 -13.67 6.68 -15.02
N ALA A 95 -12.35 6.94 -14.92
CA ALA A 95 -11.54 7.47 -16.01
C ALA A 95 -11.52 6.51 -17.22
N TYR A 96 -11.38 5.22 -17.01
CA TYR A 96 -11.48 4.22 -18.08
C TYR A 96 -12.88 4.15 -18.69
N HIS A 97 -13.92 4.33 -17.88
CA HIS A 97 -15.29 4.37 -18.38
C HIS A 97 -15.54 5.60 -19.27
N GLU A 98 -15.00 6.74 -18.91
CA GLU A 98 -15.08 7.95 -19.73
C GLU A 98 -14.38 7.74 -21.07
N GLN A 99 -13.16 7.21 -21.06
CA GLN A 99 -12.43 6.89 -22.30
C GLN A 99 -13.14 5.82 -23.15
N GLU A 100 -13.71 4.77 -22.53
CA GLU A 100 -14.54 3.79 -23.23
C GLU A 100 -15.69 4.47 -23.97
N ASN A 101 -16.39 5.41 -23.33
CA ASN A 101 -17.52 6.13 -23.92
C ASN A 101 -17.07 7.06 -25.05
N ASP A 102 -15.92 7.70 -24.94
CA ASP A 102 -15.40 8.57 -25.98
C ASP A 102 -15.00 7.78 -27.22
N TYR A 103 -14.30 6.65 -27.07
CA TYR A 103 -14.01 5.76 -28.20
C TYR A 103 -15.26 5.10 -28.78
N LYS A 104 -16.30 4.88 -27.98
CA LYS A 104 -17.60 4.45 -28.49
C LYS A 104 -18.23 5.51 -29.41
N LYS A 105 -18.25 6.78 -28.98
CA LYS A 105 -18.75 7.89 -29.79
C LYS A 105 -17.95 8.07 -31.08
N GLU A 106 -16.62 7.92 -30.97
CA GLU A 106 -15.73 7.99 -32.12
C GLU A 106 -15.98 6.84 -33.09
N ALA A 107 -16.08 5.60 -32.61
CA ALA A 107 -16.43 4.45 -33.44
C ALA A 107 -17.80 4.65 -34.16
N ASP A 108 -18.83 5.10 -33.43
CA ASP A 108 -20.15 5.36 -34.02
C ASP A 108 -20.07 6.45 -35.08
N THR A 109 -19.22 7.45 -34.90
CA THR A 109 -18.99 8.52 -35.88
C THR A 109 -18.32 7.98 -37.15
N TRP A 110 -17.26 7.16 -36.99
CA TRP A 110 -16.57 6.53 -38.11
C TRP A 110 -17.48 5.53 -38.84
N LEU A 111 -18.32 4.80 -38.10
CA LEU A 111 -19.29 3.89 -38.69
C LEU A 111 -20.30 4.63 -39.57
N LYS A 112 -20.83 5.77 -39.09
CA LYS A 112 -21.74 6.63 -39.91
C LYS A 112 -21.04 7.13 -41.16
N ARG A 113 -19.80 7.64 -41.04
CA ARG A 113 -19.00 8.09 -42.19
C ARG A 113 -18.78 6.95 -43.20
N LEU A 114 -18.46 5.75 -42.71
CA LEU A 114 -18.27 4.55 -43.51
C LEU A 114 -19.54 4.24 -44.33
N TYR A 115 -20.73 4.26 -43.71
CA TYR A 115 -22.00 4.05 -44.42
C TYR A 115 -22.27 5.07 -45.51
N TYR A 116 -22.00 6.36 -45.23
CA TYR A 116 -22.21 7.41 -46.24
C TYR A 116 -21.25 7.26 -47.43
N ILE A 117 -19.97 6.98 -47.17
CA ILE A 117 -18.96 6.82 -48.22
C ILE A 117 -19.20 5.53 -49.01
N ALA A 118 -19.57 4.44 -48.32
CA ALA A 118 -19.92 3.18 -48.99
C ALA A 118 -21.16 3.33 -49.88
N GLY A 119 -22.16 4.08 -49.41
CA GLY A 119 -23.32 4.43 -50.22
C GLY A 119 -22.97 5.27 -51.46
N ALA A 120 -22.07 6.25 -51.30
CA ALA A 120 -21.57 7.06 -52.42
C ALA A 120 -20.77 6.20 -53.42
N LEU A 121 -19.93 5.27 -52.92
CA LEU A 121 -19.23 4.30 -53.77
C LEU A 121 -20.20 3.44 -54.60
N PHE A 122 -21.26 2.94 -53.97
CA PHE A 122 -22.27 2.11 -54.62
C PHE A 122 -22.98 2.89 -55.73
N ILE A 123 -23.37 4.15 -55.47
CA ILE A 123 -24.00 5.03 -56.47
C ILE A 123 -23.01 5.35 -57.59
N SER A 124 -21.75 5.67 -57.26
CA SER A 124 -20.70 5.95 -58.23
C SER A 124 -20.44 4.75 -59.16
N ALA A 125 -20.35 3.54 -58.58
CA ALA A 125 -20.14 2.32 -59.36
C ALA A 125 -21.31 2.04 -60.34
N ILE A 126 -22.55 2.24 -59.90
CA ILE A 126 -23.71 2.11 -60.81
C ILE A 126 -23.64 3.15 -61.93
N ALA A 127 -23.37 4.41 -61.59
CA ALA A 127 -23.24 5.48 -62.57
C ALA A 127 -22.10 5.21 -63.56
N SER A 128 -20.95 4.75 -63.07
CA SER A 128 -19.80 4.35 -63.92
C SER A 128 -20.18 3.26 -64.93
N ILE A 129 -20.89 2.23 -64.48
CA ILE A 129 -21.35 1.13 -65.34
C ILE A 129 -22.32 1.66 -66.44
N VAL A 130 -23.29 2.49 -66.10
CA VAL A 130 -24.26 3.03 -67.01
C VAL A 130 -23.58 3.95 -68.05
N ILE A 131 -22.67 4.82 -67.65
CA ILE A 131 -21.97 5.75 -68.52
C ILE A 131 -20.99 5.04 -69.42
N THR A 132 -20.21 4.08 -68.91
CA THR A 132 -19.17 3.38 -69.68
C THR A 132 -19.73 2.37 -70.67
N HIS A 133 -20.99 1.94 -70.52
CA HIS A 133 -21.62 1.00 -71.46
C HIS A 133 -21.70 1.54 -72.92
N SER A 134 -21.75 2.86 -73.10
CA SER A 134 -21.89 3.50 -74.40
C SER A 134 -20.63 4.24 -74.85
N GLN A 135 -19.51 4.22 -74.13
CA GLN A 135 -18.30 5.01 -74.41
C GLN A 135 -17.07 4.17 -74.73
N PRO A 136 -16.11 4.72 -75.53
CA PRO A 136 -14.80 4.05 -75.73
C PRO A 136 -14.05 3.85 -74.41
N TRP A 137 -13.30 2.74 -74.31
CA TRP A 137 -12.66 2.34 -73.05
C TRP A 137 -11.72 3.40 -72.48
N LEU A 138 -11.03 4.19 -73.33
CA LEU A 138 -10.10 5.23 -72.90
C LEU A 138 -10.78 6.35 -72.12
N GLU A 139 -12.01 6.69 -72.46
CA GLU A 139 -12.81 7.71 -71.72
C GLU A 139 -13.41 7.17 -70.43
N SER A 140 -13.58 5.86 -70.33
CA SER A 140 -14.10 5.16 -69.18
C SER A 140 -13.08 5.12 -68.01
N VAL A 141 -11.77 5.17 -68.30
CA VAL A 141 -10.70 5.11 -67.26
C VAL A 141 -10.85 6.22 -66.20
N LYS A 142 -11.26 7.42 -66.57
CA LYS A 142 -11.42 8.54 -65.62
C LYS A 142 -12.49 8.26 -64.55
N TYR A 143 -13.54 7.49 -64.85
CA TYR A 143 -14.56 7.11 -63.86
C TYR A 143 -14.03 6.06 -62.86
N TYR A 144 -13.23 5.09 -63.32
CA TYR A 144 -12.61 4.12 -62.44
C TYR A 144 -11.59 4.74 -61.46
N VAL A 145 -10.90 5.84 -61.84
CA VAL A 145 -10.03 6.59 -60.95
C VAL A 145 -10.83 7.17 -59.77
N VAL A 146 -12.03 7.70 -60.04
CA VAL A 146 -12.92 8.21 -58.98
C VAL A 146 -13.34 7.10 -58.04
N ASP A 147 -13.73 5.92 -58.57
CA ASP A 147 -14.12 4.77 -57.76
C ASP A 147 -12.95 4.27 -56.88
N ILE A 148 -11.72 4.27 -57.39
CA ILE A 148 -10.51 3.92 -56.58
C ILE A 148 -10.32 4.89 -55.43
N VAL A 149 -10.51 6.20 -55.63
CA VAL A 149 -10.39 7.22 -54.57
C VAL A 149 -11.46 7.01 -53.51
N ILE A 150 -12.71 6.77 -53.89
CA ILE A 150 -13.80 6.53 -52.97
C ILE A 150 -13.56 5.20 -52.20
N PHE A 151 -13.08 4.14 -52.86
CA PHE A 151 -12.71 2.87 -52.24
C PHE A 151 -11.61 3.05 -51.20
N SER A 152 -10.59 3.87 -51.52
CA SER A 152 -9.53 4.19 -50.55
C SER A 152 -10.08 4.90 -49.30
N ALA A 153 -11.07 5.78 -49.48
CA ALA A 153 -11.75 6.45 -48.36
C ALA A 153 -12.59 5.46 -47.53
N VAL A 154 -13.25 4.48 -48.15
CA VAL A 154 -13.97 3.38 -47.43
C VAL A 154 -13.00 2.58 -46.60
N TRP A 155 -11.86 2.17 -47.18
CA TRP A 155 -10.80 1.46 -46.51
C TRP A 155 -10.28 2.23 -45.29
N PHE A 156 -9.98 3.54 -45.47
CA PHE A 156 -9.52 4.40 -44.39
C PHE A 156 -10.53 4.48 -43.23
N CYS A 157 -11.82 4.76 -43.55
CA CYS A 157 -12.88 4.83 -42.53
C CYS A 157 -13.10 3.50 -41.82
N GLY A 158 -13.00 2.37 -42.51
CA GLY A 158 -13.06 1.03 -41.94
C GLY A 158 -11.89 0.75 -40.97
N SER A 159 -10.67 1.17 -41.35
CA SER A 159 -9.50 1.07 -40.50
C SER A 159 -9.67 1.91 -39.20
N GLN A 160 -10.13 3.17 -39.33
CA GLN A 160 -10.37 4.03 -38.15
C GLN A 160 -11.45 3.48 -37.24
N TYR A 161 -12.55 2.98 -37.78
CA TYR A 161 -13.59 2.31 -37.03
C TYR A 161 -13.07 1.09 -36.28
N SER A 162 -12.26 0.24 -36.93
CA SER A 162 -11.64 -0.93 -36.32
C SER A 162 -10.73 -0.53 -35.16
N ASN A 163 -9.90 0.52 -35.34
CA ASN A 163 -9.00 1.02 -34.30
C ASN A 163 -9.76 1.59 -33.09
N ALA A 164 -10.78 2.43 -33.33
CA ALA A 164 -11.62 2.97 -32.27
C ALA A 164 -12.35 1.86 -31.48
N THR A 165 -12.83 0.84 -32.19
CA THR A 165 -13.49 -0.31 -31.57
C THR A 165 -12.52 -1.14 -30.72
N LYS A 166 -11.29 -1.39 -31.21
CA LYS A 166 -10.26 -2.09 -30.43
C LYS A 166 -9.91 -1.33 -29.15
N LEU A 167 -9.69 -0.01 -29.24
CA LEU A 167 -9.43 0.85 -28.09
C LEU A 167 -10.57 0.83 -27.08
N ARG A 168 -11.82 0.94 -27.56
CA ARG A 168 -12.99 0.82 -26.70
C ARG A 168 -13.00 -0.49 -25.89
N TYR A 169 -12.74 -1.63 -26.53
CA TYR A 169 -12.69 -2.92 -25.82
C TYR A 169 -11.53 -2.99 -24.82
N ASP A 170 -10.38 -2.43 -25.16
CA ASP A 170 -9.23 -2.39 -24.24
C ASP A 170 -9.57 -1.59 -22.97
N TYR A 171 -10.17 -0.40 -23.10
CA TYR A 171 -10.59 0.40 -21.96
C TYR A 171 -11.74 -0.24 -21.16
N ALA A 172 -12.69 -0.91 -21.81
CA ALA A 172 -13.72 -1.67 -21.12
C ALA A 172 -13.14 -2.80 -20.26
N ASN A 173 -12.14 -3.51 -20.78
CA ASN A 173 -11.45 -4.56 -20.03
C ASN A 173 -10.65 -4.00 -18.84
N ARG A 174 -9.93 -2.88 -19.03
CA ARG A 174 -9.17 -2.21 -17.94
C ARG A 174 -10.11 -1.71 -16.84
N LYS A 175 -11.24 -1.13 -17.21
CA LYS A 175 -12.30 -0.72 -16.27
C LYS A 175 -12.79 -1.90 -15.45
N THR A 176 -13.11 -3.03 -16.09
CA THR A 176 -13.56 -4.24 -15.40
C THR A 176 -12.50 -4.78 -14.45
N LEU A 177 -11.23 -4.79 -14.90
CA LEU A 177 -10.11 -5.20 -14.08
C LEU A 177 -9.92 -4.29 -12.86
N ALA A 178 -9.96 -2.96 -13.05
CA ALA A 178 -9.86 -1.99 -11.97
C ALA A 178 -11.01 -2.13 -10.95
N GLN A 179 -12.23 -2.38 -11.41
CA GLN A 179 -13.38 -2.61 -10.54
C GLN A 179 -13.28 -3.91 -9.73
N SER A 180 -12.71 -4.96 -10.33
CA SER A 180 -12.58 -6.28 -9.70
C SER A 180 -11.33 -6.40 -8.81
N PHE A 181 -10.35 -5.51 -8.98
CA PHE A 181 -9.04 -5.59 -8.36
C PHE A 181 -9.12 -5.71 -6.82
N SER A 182 -9.90 -4.84 -6.19
CA SER A 182 -10.07 -4.83 -4.72
C SER A 182 -10.66 -6.16 -4.21
N ASN A 183 -11.64 -6.71 -4.91
CA ASN A 183 -12.28 -7.97 -4.53
C ASN A 183 -11.32 -9.16 -4.67
N ILE A 184 -10.55 -9.19 -5.76
CA ILE A 184 -9.58 -10.26 -6.00
C ILE A 184 -8.44 -10.15 -4.98
N LEU A 185 -7.96 -8.94 -4.68
CA LEU A 185 -6.89 -8.71 -3.71
C LEU A 185 -7.27 -9.17 -2.29
N ASN A 186 -8.53 -8.92 -1.88
CA ASN A 186 -9.05 -9.40 -0.60
C ASN A 186 -9.09 -10.94 -0.53
N ASN A 187 -9.46 -11.60 -1.62
CA ASN A 187 -9.49 -13.07 -1.70
C ASN A 187 -8.08 -13.68 -1.72
N LEU A 188 -7.06 -12.95 -2.18
CA LEU A 188 -5.67 -13.38 -2.23
C LEU A 188 -4.90 -13.09 -0.93
N SER A 189 -5.52 -12.48 0.08
CA SER A 189 -4.86 -12.05 1.33
C SER A 189 -4.20 -13.21 2.10
N ALA A 190 -4.65 -14.45 1.88
CA ALA A 190 -4.11 -15.63 2.54
C ALA A 190 -2.72 -16.09 2.00
N ASN A 191 -2.28 -15.61 0.83
CA ASN A 191 -1.02 -16.02 0.22
C ASN A 191 -0.26 -14.79 -0.32
N PRO A 192 0.74 -14.26 0.43
CA PRO A 192 1.44 -13.02 0.10
C PRO A 192 2.20 -13.10 -1.23
N GLU A 193 2.82 -14.23 -1.57
CA GLU A 193 3.57 -14.38 -2.81
C GLU A 193 2.67 -14.29 -4.06
N ILE A 194 1.48 -14.91 -3.98
CA ILE A 194 0.50 -14.85 -5.06
C ILE A 194 -0.09 -13.44 -5.17
N LYS A 195 -0.31 -12.78 -4.05
CA LYS A 195 -0.78 -11.39 -3.98
C LYS A 195 0.18 -10.44 -4.69
N ASP A 196 1.47 -10.52 -4.39
CA ASP A 196 2.49 -9.64 -4.98
C ASP A 196 2.60 -9.84 -6.49
N LYS A 197 2.63 -11.08 -6.96
CA LYS A 197 2.61 -11.41 -8.41
C LYS A 197 1.34 -10.91 -9.10
N PHE A 198 0.19 -10.97 -8.42
CA PHE A 198 -1.07 -10.44 -8.96
C PHE A 198 -1.03 -8.93 -9.07
N ILE A 199 -0.54 -8.22 -8.05
CA ILE A 199 -0.39 -6.76 -8.05
C ILE A 199 0.52 -6.34 -9.20
N GLU A 200 1.71 -6.93 -9.32
CA GLU A 200 2.68 -6.63 -10.38
C GLU A 200 2.05 -6.77 -11.77
N LYS A 201 1.51 -7.96 -12.08
CA LYS A 201 0.90 -8.21 -13.40
C LYS A 201 -0.31 -7.33 -13.70
N THR A 202 -1.13 -7.04 -12.69
CA THR A 202 -2.32 -6.21 -12.89
C THR A 202 -1.94 -4.75 -13.10
N THR A 203 -0.95 -4.26 -12.36
CA THR A 203 -0.41 -2.91 -12.54
C THR A 203 0.19 -2.75 -13.93
N ASP A 204 0.96 -3.72 -14.41
CA ASP A 204 1.48 -3.72 -15.78
C ASP A 204 0.37 -3.60 -16.83
N VAL A 205 -0.73 -4.33 -16.63
CA VAL A 205 -1.88 -4.27 -17.55
C VAL A 205 -2.61 -2.93 -17.48
N LEU A 206 -2.81 -2.39 -16.29
CA LEU A 206 -3.53 -1.12 -16.11
C LEU A 206 -2.72 0.08 -16.60
N CYS A 207 -1.39 0.08 -16.37
CA CYS A 207 -0.51 1.19 -16.70
C CYS A 207 0.09 1.11 -18.12
N ALA A 208 -0.01 -0.04 -18.80
CA ALA A 208 0.55 -0.17 -20.14
C ALA A 208 -0.15 0.76 -21.14
N PRO A 209 0.60 1.34 -22.11
CA PRO A 209 -0.01 2.11 -23.18
C PRO A 209 -0.95 1.22 -24.00
N SER A 210 -2.12 1.76 -24.41
CA SER A 210 -3.02 1.03 -25.31
C SER A 210 -2.33 0.77 -26.66
N PRO A 211 -2.45 -0.44 -27.19
CA PRO A 211 -1.83 -0.78 -28.47
C PRO A 211 -2.51 0.00 -29.61
N VAL A 212 -1.85 1.04 -30.07
CA VAL A 212 -2.23 1.75 -31.29
C VAL A 212 -1.53 1.06 -32.46
N GLY A 213 -2.29 0.27 -33.23
CA GLY A 213 -1.77 -0.44 -34.40
C GLY A 213 -2.10 -1.95 -34.40
N ASP A 214 -1.73 -2.64 -35.47
CA ASP A 214 -2.10 -4.04 -35.82
C ASP A 214 -1.64 -5.15 -34.86
N LYS A 215 -1.19 -4.80 -33.67
CA LYS A 215 -0.81 -5.79 -32.64
C LYS A 215 -2.07 -6.23 -31.88
N GLU A 216 -2.11 -7.50 -31.55
CA GLU A 216 -3.15 -8.14 -30.74
C GLU A 216 -3.54 -7.28 -29.54
N PRO A 217 -4.85 -7.23 -29.14
CA PRO A 217 -5.26 -6.48 -27.97
C PRO A 217 -4.36 -6.84 -26.81
N PHE A 218 -3.89 -5.83 -26.07
CA PHE A 218 -2.89 -5.98 -24.97
C PHE A 218 -3.30 -7.02 -23.91
N LEU A 219 -4.60 -7.17 -23.66
CA LEU A 219 -5.17 -8.31 -22.97
C LEU A 219 -5.22 -9.51 -23.92
N SER A 220 -4.06 -9.99 -24.34
CA SER A 220 -3.98 -11.23 -25.07
C SER A 220 -4.62 -12.34 -24.22
N LYS A 221 -5.22 -13.34 -24.87
CA LYS A 221 -5.73 -14.55 -24.19
C LYS A 221 -4.71 -15.12 -23.19
N LYS A 222 -3.43 -14.83 -23.38
CA LYS A 222 -2.31 -15.22 -22.52
C LYS A 222 -2.39 -14.52 -21.16
N VAL A 223 -2.57 -13.18 -21.10
CA VAL A 223 -2.65 -12.43 -19.83
C VAL A 223 -3.89 -12.81 -19.04
N ILE A 224 -5.05 -12.95 -19.73
CA ILE A 224 -6.28 -13.42 -19.08
C ILE A 224 -6.09 -14.84 -18.52
N LYS A 225 -5.43 -15.73 -19.27
CA LYS A 225 -5.12 -17.09 -18.83
C LYS A 225 -4.14 -17.09 -17.64
N ASP A 226 -3.12 -16.27 -17.65
CA ASP A 226 -2.13 -16.14 -16.57
C ASP A 226 -2.79 -15.63 -15.29
N VAL A 227 -3.64 -14.60 -15.38
CA VAL A 227 -4.42 -14.08 -14.23
C VAL A 227 -5.41 -15.12 -13.71
N ALA A 228 -6.15 -15.78 -14.60
CA ALA A 228 -7.07 -16.86 -14.22
C ALA A 228 -6.36 -18.05 -13.57
N GLN A 229 -5.15 -18.39 -14.01
CA GLN A 229 -4.33 -19.46 -13.43
C GLN A 229 -3.82 -19.06 -12.02
N ILE A 230 -3.44 -17.80 -11.81
CA ILE A 230 -3.03 -17.27 -10.50
C ILE A 230 -4.21 -17.33 -9.53
N VAL A 231 -5.39 -16.85 -9.95
CA VAL A 231 -6.62 -16.88 -9.13
C VAL A 231 -7.05 -18.32 -8.85
N GLY A 232 -7.02 -19.20 -9.85
CA GLY A 232 -7.35 -20.63 -9.70
C GLY A 232 -6.43 -21.35 -8.73
N ALA A 233 -5.13 -21.06 -8.73
CA ALA A 233 -4.17 -21.63 -7.79
C ALA A 233 -4.39 -21.16 -6.34
N ALA A 234 -4.96 -19.96 -6.15
CA ALA A 234 -5.26 -19.39 -4.83
C ALA A 234 -6.55 -19.98 -4.21
N THR A 235 -7.51 -20.41 -5.05
CA THR A 235 -8.81 -20.96 -4.59
C THR A 235 -8.81 -22.48 -4.39
N SER A 236 -7.75 -23.16 -4.84
CA SER A 236 -7.63 -24.63 -4.74
C SER A 236 -6.87 -25.12 -3.50
N LYS A 237 -6.53 -24.25 -2.55
CA LYS A 237 -5.97 -24.55 -1.22
C LYS A 237 -6.95 -24.17 -0.12
#